data_cb2c79949690d740bd6185e7f3bd75cd
#
_entry.id   cb2c79949690d740bd6185e7f3bd75cd
#
_cell.length_a   1.000
_cell.length_b   1.000
_cell.length_c   1.000
_cell.angle_alpha   90.00
_cell.angle_beta   90.00
_cell.angle_gamma   90.00
#
_symmetry.space_group_name_H-M   'P 1'
#
loop_
_entity.id
_entity.type
_entity.pdbx_description
1 polymer ?
#
loop_
_entity_poly.entity_id
_entity_poly.type
_entity_poly.pdbx_seq_one_letter_code
_entity_poly.pdbx_strand_id
1 'polypeptide(L)'
;MKKVILTLVGAALSIGPALNAQEIKPFKEGERAVFLGNSITDGGHYHSYIWLYYMTRFPEMPITVFNGGIGGDTAYDMNKRLDNDIFSRNPTSLMVTFGMNDSGYFEYNGDNAKEFGEQKYQESIKNYQNMEKRFKELPDTRIVMVGTSPYDEGAEIEGNNFHGKNATIERIVEYQINSAKQNGWEYTDMNAPMMELNRKGQQKNPAFTLCGSDRIHPDNDGHMVMAYLFLKAQGFAGKCVADMDINAKTMQVVKEENCTVSNLKKAGNEIKFDYLAKALPYPMDTIARGWMQNRPQSAAKDVVPFVEEMNQERLVVTGLSGKYKLLIDGEEIGVWSAKDLAKGINLAEITLTPQYQQALAVMRLNERRWDIERQFREYAWCQHGFFQQEGLLNANNRKAIKVMDDNLDKNGWLKSRRDRYAEMMHEPVRKGMQAEMDALVNTIYESNKPVTRHFVLRKI
;
A
#
# COMPACT_ATOMS: atom_id res chain seq x y z
N MET A 1 68.44 -6.29 2.72
CA MET A 1 67.22 -5.51 2.40
C MET A 1 66.20 -6.45 1.79
N LYS A 2 65.23 -6.92 2.58
CA LYS A 2 64.15 -7.81 2.10
C LYS A 2 62.93 -6.93 1.83
N LYS A 3 62.48 -6.91 0.58
CA LYS A 3 61.23 -6.22 0.19
C LYS A 3 60.05 -7.10 0.58
N VAL A 4 59.17 -6.56 1.42
CA VAL A 4 57.89 -7.18 1.74
C VAL A 4 56.89 -6.64 0.71
N ILE A 5 56.32 -7.55 -0.11
CA ILE A 5 55.25 -7.26 -1.02
C ILE A 5 53.95 -7.48 -0.25
N LEU A 6 53.19 -6.39 -0.03
CA LEU A 6 51.85 -6.43 0.58
C LEU A 6 50.85 -6.70 -0.53
N THR A 7 50.27 -7.91 -0.55
CA THR A 7 49.20 -8.26 -1.48
C THR A 7 47.87 -7.81 -0.87
N LEU A 8 47.25 -6.79 -1.45
CA LEU A 8 45.89 -6.41 -1.14
C LEU A 8 44.92 -7.44 -1.75
N VAL A 9 44.28 -8.22 -0.88
CA VAL A 9 43.18 -9.07 -1.25
C VAL A 9 41.91 -8.20 -1.27
N GLY A 10 41.46 -7.82 -2.46
CA GLY A 10 40.16 -7.16 -2.65
C GLY A 10 39.05 -8.18 -2.41
N ALA A 11 38.30 -8.00 -1.35
CA ALA A 11 37.05 -8.72 -1.15
C ALA A 11 36.02 -8.25 -2.21
N ALA A 12 35.81 -9.07 -3.22
CA ALA A 12 34.70 -8.92 -4.13
C ALA A 12 33.40 -9.21 -3.35
N LEU A 13 32.63 -8.19 -3.05
CA LEU A 13 31.24 -8.34 -2.61
C LEU A 13 30.49 -9.01 -3.76
N SER A 14 30.15 -10.28 -3.60
CA SER A 14 29.23 -10.99 -4.47
C SER A 14 27.84 -10.33 -4.30
N ILE A 15 27.49 -9.51 -5.27
CA ILE A 15 26.08 -9.09 -5.47
C ILE A 15 25.34 -10.38 -5.82
N GLY A 16 24.57 -10.91 -4.86
CA GLY A 16 23.64 -11.99 -5.11
C GLY A 16 22.69 -11.60 -6.27
N PRO A 17 22.10 -12.56 -6.99
CA PRO A 17 21.22 -12.24 -8.09
C PRO A 17 20.11 -11.32 -7.59
N ALA A 18 20.04 -10.11 -8.16
CA ALA A 18 18.88 -9.24 -7.99
C ALA A 18 17.67 -10.09 -8.40
N LEU A 19 16.78 -10.38 -7.48
CA LEU A 19 15.45 -10.89 -7.78
C LEU A 19 14.87 -9.91 -8.80
N ASN A 20 14.80 -10.32 -10.06
CA ASN A 20 14.12 -9.56 -11.09
C ASN A 20 12.66 -9.48 -10.68
N ALA A 21 12.31 -8.42 -9.92
CA ALA A 21 10.93 -8.05 -9.70
C ALA A 21 10.35 -7.83 -11.10
N GLN A 22 9.36 -8.61 -11.51
CA GLN A 22 8.69 -8.37 -12.77
C GLN A 22 8.01 -7.01 -12.67
N GLU A 23 8.28 -6.14 -13.63
CA GLU A 23 7.66 -4.82 -13.72
C GLU A 23 6.17 -5.00 -14.02
N ILE A 24 5.32 -4.51 -13.14
CA ILE A 24 3.91 -4.27 -13.43
C ILE A 24 3.74 -2.83 -13.92
N LYS A 25 2.86 -2.59 -14.88
CA LYS A 25 2.69 -1.25 -15.44
C LYS A 25 2.10 -0.29 -14.40
N PRO A 26 2.57 0.96 -14.33
CA PRO A 26 1.89 2.01 -13.59
C PRO A 26 0.43 2.16 -14.02
N PHE A 27 -0.41 2.66 -13.13
CA PHE A 27 -1.79 3.04 -13.48
C PHE A 27 -1.79 4.25 -14.42
N LYS A 28 -2.84 4.36 -15.21
CA LYS A 28 -3.04 5.45 -16.18
C LYS A 28 -4.19 6.33 -15.72
N GLU A 29 -4.27 7.53 -16.28
CA GLU A 29 -5.41 8.42 -16.07
C GLU A 29 -6.74 7.71 -16.38
N GLY A 30 -7.72 7.90 -15.51
CA GLY A 30 -9.03 7.26 -15.61
C GLY A 30 -9.06 5.77 -15.25
N GLU A 31 -7.93 5.18 -14.80
CA GLU A 31 -7.89 3.76 -14.40
C GLU A 31 -8.86 3.48 -13.26
N ARG A 32 -9.57 2.37 -13.39
CA ARG A 32 -10.48 1.81 -12.38
C ARG A 32 -9.86 0.50 -11.88
N ALA A 33 -9.04 0.62 -10.83
CA ALA A 33 -8.25 -0.46 -10.27
C ALA A 33 -9.04 -1.16 -9.15
N VAL A 34 -9.44 -2.41 -9.35
CA VAL A 34 -10.14 -3.20 -8.34
C VAL A 34 -9.18 -4.19 -7.70
N PHE A 35 -9.08 -4.17 -6.37
CA PHE A 35 -8.29 -5.12 -5.60
C PHE A 35 -9.18 -6.23 -5.05
N LEU A 36 -9.24 -7.35 -5.75
CA LEU A 36 -9.96 -8.56 -5.34
C LEU A 36 -9.11 -9.34 -4.34
N GLY A 37 -9.68 -9.61 -3.17
CA GLY A 37 -8.96 -10.31 -2.10
C GLY A 37 -9.87 -10.79 -0.98
N ASN A 38 -9.22 -11.23 0.10
CA ASN A 38 -9.85 -11.70 1.34
C ASN A 38 -9.81 -10.61 2.44
N SER A 39 -9.73 -11.01 3.72
CA SER A 39 -9.65 -10.10 4.89
C SER A 39 -8.45 -9.15 4.84
N ILE A 40 -7.32 -9.58 4.28
CA ILE A 40 -6.12 -8.75 4.14
C ILE A 40 -6.37 -7.56 3.21
N THR A 41 -7.24 -7.72 2.23
CA THR A 41 -7.70 -6.62 1.35
C THR A 41 -8.88 -5.88 1.96
N ASP A 42 -9.89 -6.59 2.47
CA ASP A 42 -11.11 -6.04 3.08
C ASP A 42 -10.78 -5.03 4.19
N GLY A 43 -10.07 -5.48 5.21
CA GLY A 43 -9.70 -4.68 6.39
C GLY A 43 -8.37 -3.96 6.29
N GLY A 44 -7.59 -4.19 5.24
CA GLY A 44 -6.25 -3.65 5.08
C GLY A 44 -6.20 -2.32 4.32
N HIS A 45 -5.05 -1.65 4.42
CA HIS A 45 -4.85 -0.32 3.86
C HIS A 45 -3.95 -0.30 2.62
N TYR A 46 -3.27 -1.39 2.25
CA TYR A 46 -2.23 -1.35 1.22
C TYR A 46 -2.70 -0.74 -0.10
N HIS A 47 -3.92 -1.06 -0.56
CA HIS A 47 -4.49 -0.47 -1.78
C HIS A 47 -4.80 1.02 -1.63
N SER A 48 -5.23 1.46 -0.43
CA SER A 48 -5.44 2.86 -0.11
C SER A 48 -4.12 3.63 -0.04
N TYR A 49 -3.05 3.00 0.48
CA TYR A 49 -1.69 3.58 0.49
C TYR A 49 -1.11 3.71 -0.92
N ILE A 50 -1.35 2.73 -1.80
CA ILE A 50 -1.00 2.83 -3.22
C ILE A 50 -1.75 4.02 -3.84
N TRP A 51 -3.05 4.16 -3.58
CA TRP A 51 -3.82 5.28 -4.11
C TRP A 51 -3.36 6.63 -3.57
N LEU A 52 -3.04 6.73 -2.27
CA LEU A 52 -2.46 7.94 -1.69
C LEU A 52 -1.13 8.33 -2.36
N TYR A 53 -0.29 7.34 -2.71
CA TYR A 53 0.92 7.61 -3.49
C TYR A 53 0.57 8.26 -4.84
N TYR A 54 -0.41 7.74 -5.56
CA TYR A 54 -0.87 8.33 -6.81
C TYR A 54 -1.50 9.72 -6.61
N MET A 55 -2.32 9.92 -5.60
CA MET A 55 -2.91 11.22 -5.26
C MET A 55 -1.87 12.30 -4.98
N THR A 56 -0.76 11.93 -4.35
CA THR A 56 0.32 12.88 -4.01
C THR A 56 1.34 13.02 -5.15
N ARG A 57 1.65 11.94 -5.85
CA ARG A 57 2.69 11.92 -6.88
C ARG A 57 2.21 12.40 -8.24
N PHE A 58 0.96 12.14 -8.59
CA PHE A 58 0.36 12.41 -9.91
C PHE A 58 -0.94 13.20 -9.78
N PRO A 59 -0.89 14.45 -9.30
CA PRO A 59 -2.09 15.23 -8.98
C PRO A 59 -2.98 15.50 -10.19
N GLU A 60 -2.44 15.50 -11.41
CA GLU A 60 -3.18 15.72 -12.65
C GLU A 60 -3.71 14.42 -13.30
N MET A 61 -3.50 13.26 -12.64
CA MET A 61 -3.87 11.95 -13.17
C MET A 61 -4.86 11.24 -12.24
N PRO A 62 -6.16 11.58 -12.29
CA PRO A 62 -7.16 10.94 -11.46
C PRO A 62 -7.32 9.46 -11.83
N ILE A 63 -7.26 8.61 -10.82
CA ILE A 63 -7.59 7.18 -10.89
C ILE A 63 -8.61 6.86 -9.82
N THR A 64 -9.25 5.69 -9.92
CA THR A 64 -10.13 5.17 -8.87
C THR A 64 -9.61 3.81 -8.41
N VAL A 65 -9.45 3.63 -7.11
CA VAL A 65 -9.09 2.35 -6.51
C VAL A 65 -10.27 1.83 -5.69
N PHE A 66 -10.63 0.57 -5.91
CA PHE A 66 -11.74 -0.09 -5.21
C PHE A 66 -11.22 -1.24 -4.34
N ASN A 67 -11.69 -1.27 -3.12
CA ASN A 67 -11.56 -2.42 -2.25
C ASN A 67 -12.57 -3.49 -2.68
N GLY A 68 -12.08 -4.61 -3.20
CA GLY A 68 -12.84 -5.80 -3.56
C GLY A 68 -12.62 -6.97 -2.60
N GLY A 69 -12.09 -6.72 -1.39
CA GLY A 69 -11.87 -7.74 -0.37
C GLY A 69 -13.15 -8.15 0.35
N ILE A 70 -13.25 -9.41 0.77
CA ILE A 70 -14.24 -9.91 1.73
C ILE A 70 -13.54 -10.85 2.70
N GLY A 71 -13.70 -10.59 4.01
CA GLY A 71 -13.10 -11.38 5.06
C GLY A 71 -13.50 -12.86 5.00
N GLY A 72 -12.52 -13.77 5.02
CA GLY A 72 -12.73 -15.22 4.98
C GLY A 72 -12.71 -15.82 3.57
N ASP A 73 -12.77 -15.02 2.50
CA ASP A 73 -12.83 -15.53 1.12
C ASP A 73 -11.63 -16.41 0.76
N THR A 74 -11.94 -17.48 0.08
CA THR A 74 -11.05 -18.30 -0.73
C THR A 74 -11.25 -18.00 -2.22
N ALA A 75 -10.43 -18.57 -3.10
CA ALA A 75 -10.64 -18.50 -4.54
C ALA A 75 -12.05 -18.98 -4.97
N TYR A 76 -12.62 -19.97 -4.26
CA TYR A 76 -13.99 -20.44 -4.49
C TYR A 76 -15.03 -19.34 -4.21
N ASP A 77 -14.92 -18.66 -3.06
CA ASP A 77 -15.87 -17.64 -2.65
C ASP A 77 -15.75 -16.38 -3.54
N MET A 78 -14.54 -15.99 -3.86
CA MET A 78 -14.27 -14.88 -4.81
C MET A 78 -14.94 -15.14 -6.16
N ASN A 79 -14.83 -16.38 -6.70
CA ASN A 79 -15.45 -16.74 -7.98
C ASN A 79 -16.97 -16.55 -7.97
N LYS A 80 -17.64 -16.84 -6.84
CA LYS A 80 -19.10 -16.72 -6.72
C LYS A 80 -19.63 -15.30 -6.77
N ARG A 81 -18.79 -14.32 -6.48
CA ARG A 81 -19.19 -12.91 -6.42
C ARG A 81 -18.60 -12.02 -7.53
N LEU A 82 -17.87 -12.61 -8.50
CA LEU A 82 -17.21 -11.84 -9.56
C LEU A 82 -18.20 -10.91 -10.28
N ASP A 83 -19.35 -11.39 -10.70
CA ASP A 83 -20.32 -10.58 -11.48
C ASP A 83 -20.91 -9.43 -10.67
N ASN A 84 -21.43 -9.74 -9.48
CA ASN A 84 -22.24 -8.81 -8.70
C ASN A 84 -21.44 -7.80 -7.88
N ASP A 85 -20.18 -8.13 -7.53
CA ASP A 85 -19.35 -7.28 -6.67
C ASP A 85 -18.12 -6.71 -7.40
N ILE A 86 -17.51 -7.45 -8.32
CA ILE A 86 -16.24 -7.08 -8.94
C ILE A 86 -16.44 -6.52 -10.36
N PHE A 87 -17.05 -7.31 -11.26
CA PHE A 87 -17.22 -6.91 -12.66
C PHE A 87 -18.23 -5.78 -12.81
N SER A 88 -19.23 -5.69 -11.93
CA SER A 88 -20.16 -4.58 -11.84
C SER A 88 -19.49 -3.21 -11.61
N ARG A 89 -18.25 -3.19 -11.17
CA ARG A 89 -17.43 -1.97 -10.99
C ARG A 89 -16.76 -1.52 -12.29
N ASN A 90 -16.89 -2.27 -13.38
CA ASN A 90 -16.26 -2.03 -14.67
C ASN A 90 -14.73 -1.80 -14.53
N PRO A 91 -13.97 -2.78 -14.01
CA PRO A 91 -12.54 -2.62 -13.81
C PRO A 91 -11.81 -2.46 -15.15
N THR A 92 -10.88 -1.51 -15.23
CA THR A 92 -9.87 -1.44 -16.30
C THR A 92 -8.63 -2.23 -15.90
N SER A 93 -8.41 -2.41 -14.57
CA SER A 93 -7.42 -3.33 -14.03
C SER A 93 -7.95 -4.06 -12.80
N LEU A 94 -7.58 -5.33 -12.68
CA LEU A 94 -7.98 -6.23 -11.61
C LEU A 94 -6.73 -6.84 -10.97
N MET A 95 -6.43 -6.42 -9.74
CA MET A 95 -5.42 -7.00 -8.89
C MET A 95 -6.04 -8.14 -8.10
N VAL A 96 -5.49 -9.36 -8.22
CA VAL A 96 -6.08 -10.58 -7.64
C VAL A 96 -5.12 -11.18 -6.63
N THR A 97 -5.56 -11.31 -5.38
CA THR A 97 -4.78 -11.94 -4.30
C THR A 97 -5.63 -12.93 -3.51
N PHE A 98 -5.14 -14.15 -3.34
CA PHE A 98 -5.74 -15.23 -2.54
C PHE A 98 -4.65 -16.22 -2.10
N GLY A 99 -4.98 -17.19 -1.26
CA GLY A 99 -4.06 -18.21 -0.79
C GLY A 99 -4.06 -18.34 0.73
N MET A 100 -4.22 -17.24 1.48
CA MET A 100 -4.19 -17.26 2.94
C MET A 100 -5.28 -18.16 3.54
N ASN A 101 -6.53 -18.05 3.07
CA ASN A 101 -7.65 -18.89 3.54
C ASN A 101 -7.69 -20.21 2.79
N ASP A 102 -7.30 -20.23 1.52
CA ASP A 102 -7.25 -21.44 0.68
C ASP A 102 -6.33 -22.49 1.27
N SER A 103 -5.24 -22.10 1.94
CA SER A 103 -4.29 -23.01 2.57
C SER A 103 -4.79 -23.68 3.84
N GLY A 104 -5.96 -23.28 4.41
CA GLY A 104 -6.50 -23.84 5.65
C GLY A 104 -5.76 -23.37 6.91
N TYR A 105 -6.13 -23.92 8.08
CA TYR A 105 -5.62 -23.44 9.37
C TYR A 105 -5.35 -24.57 10.38
N PHE A 106 -6.33 -24.93 11.19
CA PHE A 106 -6.18 -25.74 12.41
C PHE A 106 -5.66 -27.15 12.18
N GLU A 107 -5.90 -27.71 11.03
CA GLU A 107 -5.50 -29.07 10.66
C GLU A 107 -3.98 -29.22 10.52
N TYR A 108 -3.24 -28.10 10.40
CA TYR A 108 -1.76 -28.12 10.47
C TYR A 108 -1.23 -28.50 11.86
N ASN A 109 -2.07 -28.49 12.90
CA ASN A 109 -1.71 -28.96 14.24
C ASN A 109 -1.87 -30.49 14.40
N GLY A 110 -2.38 -31.17 13.40
CA GLY A 110 -2.59 -32.64 13.41
C GLY A 110 -1.45 -33.41 12.75
N ASP A 111 -1.51 -34.74 12.90
CA ASP A 111 -0.50 -35.65 12.36
C ASP A 111 -0.45 -35.69 10.83
N ASN A 112 -1.55 -35.30 10.17
CA ASN A 112 -1.69 -35.32 8.70
C ASN A 112 -1.49 -33.93 8.08
N ALA A 113 -0.75 -33.02 8.72
CA ALA A 113 -0.55 -31.64 8.27
C ALA A 113 -0.04 -31.53 6.81
N LYS A 114 0.86 -32.43 6.41
CA LYS A 114 1.40 -32.47 5.06
C LYS A 114 0.37 -32.86 4.00
N GLU A 115 -0.39 -33.90 4.27
CA GLU A 115 -1.49 -34.37 3.39
C GLU A 115 -2.60 -33.33 3.29
N PHE A 116 -2.91 -32.67 4.41
CA PHE A 116 -3.84 -31.57 4.45
C PHE A 116 -3.37 -30.39 3.58
N GLY A 117 -2.10 -29.97 3.70
CA GLY A 117 -1.54 -28.92 2.87
C GLY A 117 -1.57 -29.25 1.38
N GLU A 118 -1.29 -30.51 1.00
CA GLU A 118 -1.42 -30.98 -0.39
C GLU A 118 -2.86 -30.90 -0.88
N GLN A 119 -3.82 -31.38 -0.08
CA GLN A 119 -5.24 -31.29 -0.41
C GLN A 119 -5.66 -29.82 -0.63
N LYS A 120 -5.29 -28.92 0.29
CA LYS A 120 -5.62 -27.49 0.20
C LYS A 120 -5.01 -26.83 -1.02
N TYR A 121 -3.78 -27.17 -1.35
CA TYR A 121 -3.15 -26.73 -2.60
C TYR A 121 -3.97 -27.11 -3.82
N GLN A 122 -4.35 -28.40 -3.94
CA GLN A 122 -5.12 -28.89 -5.09
C GLN A 122 -6.52 -28.26 -5.17
N GLU A 123 -7.19 -28.08 -4.03
CA GLU A 123 -8.49 -27.39 -3.95
C GLU A 123 -8.37 -25.93 -4.43
N SER A 124 -7.34 -25.20 -3.97
CA SER A 124 -7.08 -23.82 -4.36
C SER A 124 -6.85 -23.69 -5.85
N ILE A 125 -6.01 -24.56 -6.43
CA ILE A 125 -5.74 -24.57 -7.87
C ILE A 125 -7.02 -24.79 -8.67
N LYS A 126 -7.84 -25.80 -8.32
CA LYS A 126 -9.11 -26.09 -8.98
C LYS A 126 -10.06 -24.87 -8.92
N ASN A 127 -10.16 -24.23 -7.78
CA ASN A 127 -11.02 -23.06 -7.60
C ASN A 127 -10.52 -21.86 -8.40
N TYR A 128 -9.21 -21.64 -8.39
CA TYR A 128 -8.59 -20.57 -9.18
C TYR A 128 -8.79 -20.77 -10.69
N GLN A 129 -8.69 -22.00 -11.21
CA GLN A 129 -8.94 -22.29 -12.62
C GLN A 129 -10.35 -21.86 -13.08
N ASN A 130 -11.33 -21.84 -12.18
CA ASN A 130 -12.67 -21.32 -12.49
C ASN A 130 -12.65 -19.78 -12.59
N MET A 131 -11.94 -19.08 -11.70
CA MET A 131 -11.74 -17.62 -11.81
C MET A 131 -10.94 -17.27 -13.06
N GLU A 132 -9.89 -18.02 -13.36
CA GLU A 132 -9.02 -17.80 -14.53
C GLU A 132 -9.84 -17.80 -15.83
N LYS A 133 -10.78 -18.73 -15.98
CA LYS A 133 -11.71 -18.77 -17.12
C LYS A 133 -12.50 -17.49 -17.24
N ARG A 134 -13.01 -16.98 -16.09
CA ARG A 134 -13.80 -15.75 -16.04
C ARG A 134 -12.96 -14.50 -16.35
N PHE A 135 -11.71 -14.47 -15.92
CA PHE A 135 -10.80 -13.36 -16.24
C PHE A 135 -10.47 -13.29 -17.73
N LYS A 136 -10.40 -14.44 -18.42
CA LYS A 136 -10.21 -14.51 -19.88
C LYS A 136 -11.41 -13.96 -20.68
N GLU A 137 -12.58 -13.83 -20.05
CA GLU A 137 -13.75 -13.21 -20.64
C GLU A 137 -13.70 -11.66 -20.59
N LEU A 138 -12.64 -11.06 -20.01
CA LEU A 138 -12.44 -9.63 -19.86
C LEU A 138 -11.25 -9.12 -20.71
N PRO A 139 -11.38 -9.08 -22.03
CA PRO A 139 -10.23 -8.83 -22.94
C PRO A 139 -9.62 -7.43 -22.75
N ASP A 140 -10.42 -6.46 -22.29
CA ASP A 140 -9.99 -5.07 -22.11
C ASP A 140 -9.55 -4.77 -20.67
N THR A 141 -9.61 -5.75 -19.76
CA THR A 141 -9.22 -5.59 -18.37
C THR A 141 -7.82 -6.14 -18.15
N ARG A 142 -6.93 -5.31 -17.65
CA ARG A 142 -5.59 -5.70 -17.24
C ARG A 142 -5.66 -6.57 -15.98
N ILE A 143 -5.15 -7.78 -16.04
CA ILE A 143 -5.09 -8.69 -14.88
C ILE A 143 -3.69 -8.66 -14.28
N VAL A 144 -3.62 -8.47 -12.95
CA VAL A 144 -2.37 -8.49 -12.18
C VAL A 144 -2.52 -9.50 -11.05
N MET A 145 -1.78 -10.59 -11.09
CA MET A 145 -1.73 -11.54 -10.00
C MET A 145 -0.81 -11.01 -8.90
N VAL A 146 -1.33 -10.91 -7.68
CA VAL A 146 -0.59 -10.42 -6.51
C VAL A 146 -0.46 -11.57 -5.52
N GLY A 147 0.74 -12.15 -5.39
CA GLY A 147 1.02 -13.17 -4.39
C GLY A 147 0.71 -12.64 -2.99
N THR A 148 -0.08 -13.40 -2.21
CA THR A 148 -0.56 -12.96 -0.89
C THR A 148 0.60 -12.72 0.08
N SER A 149 0.39 -11.86 1.11
CA SER A 149 1.32 -11.77 2.25
C SER A 149 1.54 -13.13 2.89
N PRO A 150 2.69 -13.36 3.57
CA PRO A 150 2.96 -14.63 4.19
C PRO A 150 2.12 -14.89 5.44
N TYR A 151 1.97 -16.17 5.79
CA TYR A 151 1.71 -16.59 7.16
C TYR A 151 3.06 -16.68 7.89
N ASP A 152 3.23 -15.91 8.97
CA ASP A 152 4.52 -15.83 9.67
C ASP A 152 4.67 -16.93 10.75
N GLU A 153 5.21 -18.07 10.34
CA GLU A 153 5.50 -19.19 11.25
C GLU A 153 6.73 -18.92 12.15
N GLY A 154 7.61 -18.00 11.74
CA GLY A 154 8.91 -17.78 12.37
C GLY A 154 8.88 -16.90 13.60
N ALA A 155 7.87 -16.06 13.76
CA ALA A 155 7.78 -15.14 14.88
C ALA A 155 7.56 -15.89 16.21
N GLU A 156 8.32 -15.56 17.25
CA GLU A 156 8.13 -16.08 18.61
C GLU A 156 7.08 -15.24 19.36
N ILE A 157 5.80 -15.41 18.99
CA ILE A 157 4.65 -14.76 19.60
C ILE A 157 3.64 -15.80 20.09
N GLU A 158 2.79 -15.41 21.03
CA GLU A 158 1.73 -16.28 21.56
C GLU A 158 0.69 -16.66 20.48
N GLY A 159 -0.12 -17.69 20.77
CA GLY A 159 -1.20 -18.15 19.92
C GLY A 159 -0.86 -19.34 19.03
N ASN A 160 -1.80 -19.70 18.15
CA ASN A 160 -1.62 -20.82 17.23
C ASN A 160 -0.51 -20.54 16.23
N ASN A 161 0.32 -21.55 15.98
CA ASN A 161 1.31 -21.54 14.91
C ASN A 161 1.08 -22.76 14.01
N PHE A 162 0.61 -22.51 12.81
CA PHE A 162 0.24 -23.55 11.82
C PHE A 162 1.44 -23.91 10.97
N HIS A 163 2.34 -24.73 11.50
CA HIS A 163 3.59 -25.10 10.83
C HIS A 163 3.34 -25.82 9.51
N GLY A 164 3.97 -25.34 8.44
CA GLY A 164 3.80 -25.81 7.07
C GLY A 164 2.70 -25.09 6.27
N LYS A 165 1.95 -24.19 6.91
CA LYS A 165 0.92 -23.40 6.22
C LYS A 165 1.56 -22.47 5.18
N ASN A 166 2.65 -21.76 5.52
CA ASN A 166 3.27 -20.85 4.56
C ASN A 166 3.87 -21.61 3.37
N ALA A 167 4.40 -22.81 3.57
CA ALA A 167 4.87 -23.64 2.45
C ALA A 167 3.74 -23.99 1.46
N THR A 168 2.52 -24.19 1.94
CA THR A 168 1.35 -24.35 1.06
C THR A 168 1.00 -23.06 0.33
N ILE A 169 1.07 -21.90 1.02
CA ILE A 169 0.85 -20.58 0.41
C ILE A 169 1.90 -20.30 -0.68
N GLU A 170 3.17 -20.55 -0.44
CA GLU A 170 4.25 -20.38 -1.43
C GLU A 170 3.96 -21.15 -2.72
N ARG A 171 3.49 -22.38 -2.63
CA ARG A 171 3.11 -23.19 -3.80
C ARG A 171 1.90 -22.61 -4.55
N ILE A 172 0.92 -22.08 -3.81
CA ILE A 172 -0.24 -21.39 -4.42
C ILE A 172 0.24 -20.14 -5.16
N VAL A 173 1.11 -19.33 -4.55
CA VAL A 173 1.70 -18.13 -5.17
C VAL A 173 2.52 -18.51 -6.42
N GLU A 174 3.32 -19.55 -6.36
CA GLU A 174 4.08 -20.04 -7.52
C GLU A 174 3.16 -20.41 -8.68
N TYR A 175 2.04 -21.10 -8.39
CA TYR A 175 1.04 -21.43 -9.40
C TYR A 175 0.40 -20.18 -9.99
N GLN A 176 0.04 -19.17 -9.18
CA GLN A 176 -0.51 -17.90 -9.63
C GLN A 176 0.45 -17.17 -10.59
N ILE A 177 1.74 -17.12 -10.25
CA ILE A 177 2.78 -16.52 -11.09
C ILE A 177 2.92 -17.28 -12.42
N ASN A 178 2.92 -18.61 -12.37
CA ASN A 178 3.02 -19.43 -13.58
C ASN A 178 1.79 -19.27 -14.48
N SER A 179 0.59 -19.21 -13.89
CA SER A 179 -0.64 -18.91 -14.62
C SER A 179 -0.61 -17.52 -15.26
N ALA A 180 -0.15 -16.50 -14.53
CA ALA A 180 -0.01 -15.15 -15.08
C ALA A 180 0.92 -15.13 -16.28
N LYS A 181 2.09 -15.80 -16.22
CA LYS A 181 3.02 -15.93 -17.34
C LYS A 181 2.39 -16.61 -18.56
N GLN A 182 1.65 -17.70 -18.32
CA GLN A 182 0.98 -18.46 -19.40
C GLN A 182 -0.11 -17.64 -20.10
N ASN A 183 -0.80 -16.78 -19.36
CA ASN A 183 -1.88 -15.94 -19.89
C ASN A 183 -1.41 -14.57 -20.39
N GLY A 184 -0.12 -14.23 -20.27
CA GLY A 184 0.40 -12.92 -20.62
C GLY A 184 -0.08 -11.81 -19.66
N TRP A 185 -0.48 -12.18 -18.43
CA TRP A 185 -0.87 -11.26 -17.36
C TRP A 185 0.33 -10.78 -16.57
N GLU A 186 0.14 -9.66 -15.87
CA GLU A 186 1.14 -9.11 -14.97
C GLU A 186 1.10 -9.85 -13.61
N TYR A 187 2.20 -9.79 -12.86
CA TYR A 187 2.22 -10.35 -11.51
C TYR A 187 3.25 -9.65 -10.63
N THR A 188 3.06 -9.72 -9.32
CA THR A 188 4.04 -9.37 -8.30
C THR A 188 3.90 -10.31 -7.11
N ASP A 189 5.01 -10.62 -6.44
CA ASP A 189 5.02 -11.47 -5.25
C ASP A 189 5.17 -10.62 -3.99
N MET A 190 4.26 -10.79 -3.03
CA MET A 190 4.36 -10.20 -1.70
C MET A 190 4.88 -11.19 -0.66
N ASN A 191 4.74 -12.52 -0.92
CA ASN A 191 5.07 -13.55 0.06
C ASN A 191 6.58 -13.60 0.34
N ALA A 192 7.39 -13.94 -0.65
CA ALA A 192 8.81 -14.15 -0.46
C ALA A 192 9.54 -12.88 0.05
N PRO A 193 9.30 -11.66 -0.48
CA PRO A 193 9.93 -10.46 0.05
C PRO A 193 9.55 -10.17 1.51
N MET A 194 8.28 -10.33 1.89
CA MET A 194 7.83 -10.10 3.26
C MET A 194 8.36 -11.15 4.23
N MET A 195 8.46 -12.43 3.82
CA MET A 195 9.12 -13.48 4.61
C MET A 195 10.58 -13.14 4.89
N GLU A 196 11.31 -12.65 3.89
CA GLU A 196 12.71 -12.25 4.07
C GLU A 196 12.84 -11.05 5.03
N LEU A 197 11.92 -10.08 4.98
CA LEU A 197 11.87 -8.96 5.91
C LEU A 197 11.54 -9.42 7.33
N ASN A 198 10.59 -10.33 7.51
CA ASN A 198 10.28 -10.95 8.79
C ASN A 198 11.51 -11.66 9.36
N ARG A 199 12.16 -12.51 8.58
CA ARG A 199 13.37 -13.24 8.99
C ARG A 199 14.52 -12.30 9.41
N LYS A 200 14.72 -11.21 8.69
CA LYS A 200 15.72 -10.19 9.07
C LYS A 200 15.37 -9.47 10.37
N GLY A 201 14.10 -9.14 10.58
CA GLY A 201 13.61 -8.54 11.82
C GLY A 201 13.76 -9.49 13.00
N GLN A 202 13.42 -10.76 12.83
CA GLN A 202 13.51 -11.83 13.84
C GLN A 202 14.93 -12.12 14.30
N GLN A 203 15.94 -11.87 13.47
CA GLN A 203 17.35 -11.94 13.90
C GLN A 203 17.69 -10.95 15.01
N LYS A 204 16.98 -9.83 15.10
CA LYS A 204 17.17 -8.78 16.11
C LYS A 204 16.15 -8.89 17.25
N ASN A 205 14.93 -9.26 16.93
CA ASN A 205 13.82 -9.43 17.85
C ASN A 205 13.01 -10.66 17.42
N PRO A 206 13.12 -11.82 18.10
CA PRO A 206 12.43 -13.05 17.71
C PRO A 206 10.90 -12.91 17.58
N ALA A 207 10.30 -11.97 18.31
CA ALA A 207 8.87 -11.67 18.23
C ALA A 207 8.49 -10.71 17.07
N PHE A 208 9.46 -10.25 16.28
CA PHE A 208 9.16 -9.35 15.15
C PHE A 208 8.32 -10.04 14.08
N THR A 209 7.27 -9.37 13.63
CA THR A 209 6.47 -9.79 12.47
C THR A 209 5.83 -8.58 11.80
N LEU A 210 5.70 -8.58 10.49
CA LEU A 210 4.91 -7.64 9.72
C LEU A 210 3.41 -7.93 9.79
N CYS A 211 3.05 -9.16 10.20
CA CYS A 211 1.68 -9.52 10.50
C CYS A 211 1.30 -9.09 11.92
N GLY A 212 0.02 -9.13 12.25
CA GLY A 212 -0.44 -8.93 13.62
C GLY A 212 -0.19 -10.13 14.54
N SER A 213 -0.77 -10.11 15.72
CA SER A 213 -0.66 -11.19 16.71
C SER A 213 -1.22 -12.54 16.24
N ASP A 214 -1.99 -12.56 15.17
CA ASP A 214 -2.54 -13.77 14.55
C ASP A 214 -1.65 -14.38 13.46
N ARG A 215 -0.50 -13.78 13.16
CA ARG A 215 0.46 -14.22 12.13
C ARG A 215 -0.08 -14.13 10.68
N ILE A 216 -1.30 -13.62 10.49
CA ILE A 216 -2.08 -13.63 9.24
C ILE A 216 -2.19 -12.23 8.65
N HIS A 217 -2.76 -11.30 9.43
CA HIS A 217 -3.13 -9.99 8.96
C HIS A 217 -1.98 -9.00 9.15
N PRO A 218 -1.41 -8.45 8.07
CA PRO A 218 -0.41 -7.40 8.20
C PRO A 218 -0.94 -6.23 9.03
N ASP A 219 -0.07 -5.67 9.90
CA ASP A 219 -0.36 -4.42 10.59
C ASP A 219 -0.17 -3.23 9.63
N ASN A 220 -0.45 -1.98 10.02
CA ASN A 220 -0.37 -0.87 9.06
C ASN A 220 1.05 -0.70 8.47
N ASP A 221 2.10 -0.99 9.21
CA ASP A 221 3.47 -1.06 8.68
C ASP A 221 3.63 -2.20 7.66
N GLY A 222 3.06 -3.37 7.92
CA GLY A 222 3.03 -4.48 6.98
C GLY A 222 2.24 -4.15 5.71
N HIS A 223 1.09 -3.47 5.83
CA HIS A 223 0.35 -2.96 4.67
C HIS A 223 1.14 -1.90 3.89
N MET A 224 1.94 -1.06 4.57
CA MET A 224 2.83 -0.13 3.89
C MET A 224 3.97 -0.83 3.16
N VAL A 225 4.50 -1.92 3.72
CA VAL A 225 5.47 -2.78 3.03
C VAL A 225 4.85 -3.38 1.76
N MET A 226 3.60 -3.87 1.81
CA MET A 226 2.88 -4.35 0.62
C MET A 226 2.74 -3.24 -0.44
N ALA A 227 2.34 -2.03 -0.02
CA ALA A 227 2.23 -0.89 -0.92
C ALA A 227 3.58 -0.52 -1.54
N TYR A 228 4.65 -0.49 -0.74
CA TYR A 228 6.01 -0.25 -1.23
C TYR A 228 6.45 -1.29 -2.27
N LEU A 229 6.24 -2.58 -2.01
CA LEU A 229 6.59 -3.65 -2.94
C LEU A 229 5.81 -3.52 -4.26
N PHE A 230 4.52 -3.20 -4.19
CA PHE A 230 3.69 -2.96 -5.37
C PHE A 230 4.19 -1.77 -6.19
N LEU A 231 4.43 -0.64 -5.55
CA LEU A 231 4.94 0.58 -6.19
C LEU A 231 6.35 0.36 -6.76
N LYS A 232 7.18 -0.42 -6.08
CA LYS A 232 8.50 -0.81 -6.57
C LYS A 232 8.41 -1.67 -7.83
N ALA A 233 7.47 -2.62 -7.87
CA ALA A 233 7.19 -3.41 -9.06
C ALA A 233 6.64 -2.53 -10.21
N GLN A 234 6.01 -1.41 -9.93
CA GLN A 234 5.62 -0.39 -10.90
C GLN A 234 6.78 0.53 -11.36
N GLY A 235 8.00 0.31 -10.88
CA GLY A 235 9.18 1.09 -11.30
C GLY A 235 9.31 2.46 -10.66
N PHE A 236 8.68 2.70 -9.49
CA PHE A 236 8.75 4.00 -8.80
C PHE A 236 9.95 4.16 -7.87
N ALA A 237 10.71 3.09 -7.60
CA ALA A 237 11.96 3.20 -6.85
C ALA A 237 12.96 4.13 -7.59
N GLY A 238 13.57 5.04 -6.86
CA GLY A 238 14.48 6.04 -7.40
C GLY A 238 13.79 7.28 -8.02
N LYS A 239 12.44 7.36 -7.97
CA LYS A 239 11.70 8.53 -8.46
C LYS A 239 11.48 9.52 -7.31
N CYS A 240 12.09 10.71 -7.39
CA CYS A 240 11.95 11.75 -6.38
C CYS A 240 10.60 12.47 -6.43
N VAL A 241 10.21 13.09 -5.32
CA VAL A 241 9.14 14.11 -5.27
C VAL A 241 9.57 15.32 -6.06
N ALA A 242 10.76 15.85 -5.69
CA ALA A 242 11.47 16.89 -6.40
C ALA A 242 12.95 16.86 -6.00
N ASP A 243 13.84 17.35 -6.86
CA ASP A 243 15.25 17.56 -6.53
C ASP A 243 15.70 18.89 -7.13
N MET A 244 16.14 19.82 -6.24
CA MET A 244 16.62 21.14 -6.62
C MET A 244 18.01 21.38 -6.04
N ASP A 245 18.90 21.91 -6.89
CA ASP A 245 20.26 22.25 -6.52
C ASP A 245 20.55 23.72 -6.91
N ILE A 246 20.99 24.52 -5.94
CA ILE A 246 21.23 25.95 -6.07
C ILE A 246 22.68 26.23 -5.68
N ASN A 247 23.41 26.96 -6.55
CA ASN A 247 24.69 27.53 -6.22
C ASN A 247 24.50 28.98 -5.75
N ALA A 248 24.61 29.20 -4.43
CA ALA A 248 24.42 30.50 -3.80
C ALA A 248 25.56 31.49 -4.06
N LYS A 249 26.74 31.04 -4.53
CA LYS A 249 27.86 31.90 -4.87
C LYS A 249 27.68 32.53 -6.25
N THR A 250 27.22 31.73 -7.22
CA THR A 250 26.98 32.21 -8.60
C THR A 250 25.55 32.65 -8.83
N MET A 251 24.63 32.39 -7.87
CA MET A 251 23.20 32.63 -7.97
C MET A 251 22.57 31.91 -9.19
N GLN A 252 22.88 30.63 -9.33
CA GLN A 252 22.39 29.78 -10.42
C GLN A 252 21.65 28.58 -9.87
N VAL A 253 20.56 28.21 -10.51
CA VAL A 253 19.93 26.93 -10.37
C VAL A 253 20.72 25.91 -11.16
N VAL A 254 21.27 24.91 -10.51
CA VAL A 254 22.13 23.86 -11.09
C VAL A 254 21.32 22.64 -11.52
N LYS A 255 20.28 22.32 -10.76
CA LYS A 255 19.39 21.19 -11.03
C LYS A 255 17.95 21.55 -10.69
N GLU A 256 17.03 21.11 -11.55
CA GLU A 256 15.59 21.10 -11.33
C GLU A 256 15.06 19.77 -11.86
N GLU A 257 14.61 18.89 -10.99
CA GLU A 257 13.98 17.63 -11.36
C GLU A 257 12.62 17.55 -10.69
N ASN A 258 11.57 17.36 -11.47
CA ASN A 258 10.17 17.33 -11.04
C ASN A 258 9.70 18.61 -10.30
N CYS A 259 10.38 19.73 -10.53
CA CYS A 259 10.04 21.04 -9.97
C CYS A 259 10.53 22.16 -10.89
N THR A 260 10.17 23.40 -10.53
CA THR A 260 10.70 24.63 -11.13
C THR A 260 11.14 25.58 -10.02
N VAL A 261 12.34 26.17 -10.13
CA VAL A 261 12.86 27.22 -9.25
C VAL A 261 12.95 28.50 -10.04
N SER A 262 12.34 29.56 -9.55
CA SER A 262 12.32 30.87 -10.23
C SER A 262 12.59 32.02 -9.24
N ASN A 263 12.78 33.24 -9.76
CA ASN A 263 13.00 34.45 -8.98
C ASN A 263 14.18 34.36 -7.98
N LEU A 264 15.19 33.53 -8.29
CA LEU A 264 16.36 33.34 -7.43
C LEU A 264 17.16 34.64 -7.32
N LYS A 265 17.26 35.18 -6.09
CA LYS A 265 17.96 36.42 -5.80
C LYS A 265 18.59 36.47 -4.43
N LYS A 266 19.67 37.22 -4.30
CA LYS A 266 20.29 37.55 -3.01
C LYS A 266 19.81 38.92 -2.55
N ALA A 267 19.35 39.02 -1.30
CA ALA A 267 18.90 40.27 -0.67
C ALA A 267 19.54 40.38 0.73
N GLY A 268 20.65 41.11 0.82
CA GLY A 268 21.44 41.23 2.05
C GLY A 268 21.99 39.86 2.51
N ASN A 269 21.56 39.41 3.68
CA ASN A 269 21.94 38.10 4.24
C ASN A 269 20.93 36.96 3.89
N GLU A 270 20.02 37.23 2.95
CA GLU A 270 18.99 36.28 2.52
C GLU A 270 19.20 35.82 1.08
N ILE A 271 18.87 34.54 0.81
CA ILE A 271 18.68 34.03 -0.54
C ILE A 271 17.20 33.66 -0.64
N LYS A 272 16.55 34.19 -1.68
CA LYS A 272 15.12 34.05 -1.94
C LYS A 272 14.87 33.39 -3.28
N PHE A 273 13.89 32.54 -3.35
CA PHE A 273 13.42 31.94 -4.61
C PHE A 273 11.99 31.44 -4.48
N ASP A 274 11.34 31.27 -5.60
CA ASP A 274 10.05 30.62 -5.71
C ASP A 274 10.26 29.18 -6.17
N TYR A 275 9.52 28.28 -5.59
CA TYR A 275 9.58 26.85 -5.85
C TYR A 275 8.19 26.30 -6.17
N LEU A 276 8.08 25.56 -7.28
CA LEU A 276 6.87 24.83 -7.67
C LEU A 276 7.24 23.39 -7.99
N ALA A 277 6.86 22.46 -7.14
CA ALA A 277 6.95 21.02 -7.40
C ALA A 277 5.84 20.57 -8.36
N LYS A 278 6.03 19.41 -9.00
CA LYS A 278 4.99 18.70 -9.76
C LYS A 278 4.27 17.65 -8.95
N ALA A 279 4.72 17.39 -7.73
CA ALA A 279 4.21 16.39 -6.82
C ALA A 279 4.21 16.92 -5.37
N LEU A 280 3.40 16.31 -4.52
CA LEU A 280 3.47 16.46 -3.07
C LEU A 280 4.30 15.34 -2.45
N PRO A 281 4.93 15.56 -1.27
CA PRO A 281 5.52 14.45 -0.50
C PRO A 281 4.45 13.46 -0.07
N TYR A 282 4.85 12.20 0.13
CA TYR A 282 3.96 11.19 0.71
C TYR A 282 3.93 11.36 2.23
N PRO A 283 2.79 11.68 2.84
CA PRO A 283 2.69 11.84 4.28
C PRO A 283 2.58 10.47 4.96
N MET A 284 3.53 10.16 5.85
CA MET A 284 3.49 8.91 6.60
C MET A 284 2.55 9.05 7.80
N ASP A 285 1.53 8.18 7.89
CA ASP A 285 0.60 8.20 9.03
C ASP A 285 1.29 7.65 10.29
N THR A 286 1.22 8.43 11.36
CA THR A 286 1.77 8.08 12.69
C THR A 286 0.71 7.48 13.63
N ILE A 287 -0.51 7.28 13.14
CA ILE A 287 -1.63 6.73 13.91
C ILE A 287 -1.95 5.35 13.34
N ALA A 288 -2.01 4.33 14.21
CA ALA A 288 -2.52 3.02 13.83
C ALA A 288 -4.02 3.09 13.53
N ARG A 289 -4.45 2.55 12.39
CA ARG A 289 -5.84 2.62 11.90
C ARG A 289 -6.35 1.27 11.48
N GLY A 290 -7.62 1.05 11.72
CA GLY A 290 -8.32 -0.15 11.31
C GLY A 290 -8.40 -1.23 12.38
N TRP A 291 -8.99 -2.36 12.02
CA TRP A 291 -9.26 -3.47 12.92
C TRP A 291 -7.96 -4.23 13.24
N MET A 292 -7.74 -4.52 14.52
CA MET A 292 -6.55 -5.21 15.06
C MET A 292 -5.20 -4.52 14.77
N GLN A 293 -5.19 -3.25 14.38
CA GLN A 293 -3.97 -2.54 14.06
C GLN A 293 -3.35 -1.91 15.32
N ASN A 294 -2.05 -2.15 15.54
CA ASN A 294 -1.30 -1.67 16.70
C ASN A 294 -0.11 -0.79 16.31
N ARG A 295 0.49 -1.04 15.14
CA ARG A 295 1.62 -0.26 14.65
C ARG A 295 1.16 0.69 13.54
N PRO A 296 1.65 1.95 13.54
CA PRO A 296 1.31 2.92 12.51
C PRO A 296 2.03 2.62 11.20
N GLN A 297 1.50 3.14 10.09
CA GLN A 297 2.12 3.07 8.78
C GLN A 297 3.59 3.54 8.77
N SER A 298 3.89 4.61 9.54
CA SER A 298 5.23 5.21 9.62
C SER A 298 6.30 4.28 10.16
N ALA A 299 5.94 3.20 10.87
CA ALA A 299 6.90 2.20 11.35
C ALA A 299 7.54 1.39 10.20
N ALA A 300 6.93 1.38 9.01
CA ALA A 300 7.52 0.75 7.83
C ALA A 300 8.86 1.36 7.40
N LYS A 301 9.18 2.60 7.80
CA LYS A 301 10.47 3.24 7.49
C LYS A 301 11.67 2.48 8.06
N ASP A 302 11.46 1.76 9.15
CA ASP A 302 12.52 0.95 9.78
C ASP A 302 12.71 -0.41 9.08
N VAL A 303 11.80 -0.77 8.16
CA VAL A 303 11.76 -2.08 7.50
C VAL A 303 12.14 -1.99 6.02
N VAL A 304 11.62 -0.99 5.32
CA VAL A 304 11.86 -0.79 3.88
C VAL A 304 12.30 0.64 3.58
N PRO A 305 13.18 0.87 2.59
CA PRO A 305 13.72 2.20 2.28
C PRO A 305 12.72 3.03 1.45
N PHE A 306 11.48 3.14 1.92
CA PHE A 306 10.43 3.88 1.19
C PHE A 306 10.79 5.37 1.06
N VAL A 307 11.32 5.97 2.13
CA VAL A 307 11.68 7.39 2.11
C VAL A 307 12.83 7.64 1.13
N GLU A 308 13.86 6.81 1.16
CA GLU A 308 15.05 6.93 0.33
C GLU A 308 14.75 6.68 -1.15
N GLU A 309 13.90 5.71 -1.43
CA GLU A 309 13.61 5.30 -2.81
C GLU A 309 12.42 6.03 -3.44
N MET A 310 11.44 6.49 -2.66
CA MET A 310 10.16 6.98 -3.20
C MET A 310 9.65 8.29 -2.60
N ASN A 311 10.33 8.87 -1.59
CA ASN A 311 9.82 10.06 -0.91
C ASN A 311 10.94 11.08 -0.63
N GLN A 312 11.65 11.49 -1.68
CA GLN A 312 12.72 12.46 -1.62
C GLN A 312 12.26 13.80 -2.25
N GLU A 313 12.16 14.84 -1.43
CA GLU A 313 12.02 16.24 -1.84
C GLU A 313 13.30 16.97 -1.42
N ARG A 314 14.29 16.92 -2.29
CA ARG A 314 15.67 17.28 -1.94
C ARG A 314 15.97 18.74 -2.24
N LEU A 315 16.49 19.48 -1.25
CA LEU A 315 17.06 20.81 -1.40
C LEU A 315 18.56 20.77 -1.15
N VAL A 316 19.36 21.10 -2.15
CA VAL A 316 20.81 21.31 -2.06
C VAL A 316 21.13 22.76 -2.28
N VAL A 317 21.96 23.36 -1.39
CA VAL A 317 22.44 24.73 -1.57
C VAL A 317 23.93 24.77 -1.28
N THR A 318 24.71 24.98 -2.34
CA THR A 318 26.18 25.08 -2.30
C THR A 318 26.66 26.55 -2.24
N GLY A 319 27.92 26.75 -1.91
CA GLY A 319 28.53 28.12 -1.92
C GLY A 319 28.15 28.96 -0.70
N LEU A 320 27.57 28.38 0.34
CA LEU A 320 27.22 29.03 1.61
C LEU A 320 28.33 28.92 2.66
N SER A 321 28.23 29.73 3.73
CA SER A 321 29.08 29.65 4.92
C SER A 321 28.33 30.01 6.19
N GLY A 322 28.55 29.24 7.27
CA GLY A 322 27.86 29.42 8.56
C GLY A 322 26.55 28.63 8.64
N LYS A 323 25.55 29.18 9.31
CA LYS A 323 24.23 28.56 9.51
C LYS A 323 23.14 29.42 8.85
N TYR A 324 22.09 28.75 8.44
CA TYR A 324 20.94 29.36 7.78
C TYR A 324 19.63 28.85 8.37
N LYS A 325 18.69 29.74 8.56
CA LYS A 325 17.31 29.49 8.84
C LYS A 325 16.57 29.39 7.50
N LEU A 326 15.85 28.29 7.28
CA LEU A 326 14.93 28.15 6.15
C LEU A 326 13.53 28.59 6.57
N LEU A 327 12.96 29.49 5.79
CA LEU A 327 11.55 29.85 5.87
C LEU A 327 10.87 29.45 4.54
N ILE A 328 9.63 28.95 4.62
CA ILE A 328 8.76 28.67 3.47
C ILE A 328 7.43 29.41 3.73
N ASP A 329 7.02 30.25 2.79
CA ASP A 329 5.82 31.12 2.90
C ASP A 329 5.78 31.96 4.20
N GLY A 330 6.98 32.31 4.72
CA GLY A 330 7.15 33.09 5.94
C GLY A 330 7.30 32.28 7.22
N GLU A 331 6.92 30.99 7.22
CA GLU A 331 7.01 30.10 8.36
C GLU A 331 8.42 29.51 8.51
N GLU A 332 8.93 29.47 9.75
CA GLU A 332 10.23 28.88 10.06
C GLU A 332 10.18 27.36 10.00
N ILE A 333 10.94 26.74 9.09
CA ILE A 333 10.99 25.30 8.88
C ILE A 333 12.10 24.64 9.72
N GLY A 334 13.24 25.32 9.85
CA GLY A 334 14.36 24.82 10.63
C GLY A 334 15.66 25.57 10.35
N VAL A 335 16.74 25.11 11.01
CA VAL A 335 18.09 25.70 10.89
C VAL A 335 19.09 24.62 10.50
N TRP A 336 19.87 24.89 9.45
CA TRP A 336 20.89 23.98 8.96
C TRP A 336 22.25 24.68 8.79
N SER A 337 23.33 23.92 8.93
CA SER A 337 24.64 24.41 8.56
C SER A 337 24.79 24.47 7.04
N ALA A 338 25.69 25.35 6.55
CA ALA A 338 26.07 25.37 5.15
C ALA A 338 26.56 24.01 4.62
N LYS A 339 27.16 23.19 5.51
CA LYS A 339 27.61 21.81 5.20
C LYS A 339 26.44 20.87 4.98
N ASP A 340 25.38 20.96 5.80
CA ASP A 340 24.21 20.10 5.66
C ASP A 340 23.40 20.50 4.42
N LEU A 341 23.23 21.80 4.16
CA LEU A 341 22.59 22.29 2.94
C LEU A 341 23.35 21.87 1.68
N ALA A 342 24.70 21.86 1.73
CA ALA A 342 25.50 21.39 0.61
C ALA A 342 25.42 19.86 0.37
N LYS A 343 25.13 19.08 1.39
CA LYS A 343 24.84 17.63 1.25
C LYS A 343 23.42 17.37 0.73
N GLY A 344 22.53 18.30 0.98
CA GLY A 344 21.11 18.21 0.70
C GLY A 344 20.30 17.77 1.91
N ILE A 345 19.13 18.38 2.06
CA ILE A 345 18.11 18.05 3.07
C ILE A 345 16.87 17.51 2.37
N ASN A 346 16.22 16.51 2.96
CA ASN A 346 14.95 15.98 2.46
C ASN A 346 13.78 16.72 3.13
N LEU A 347 13.06 17.53 2.37
CA LEU A 347 11.92 18.29 2.84
C LEU A 347 10.66 17.41 3.03
N ALA A 348 10.60 16.26 2.35
CA ALA A 348 9.46 15.35 2.41
C ALA A 348 9.21 14.73 3.78
N GLU A 349 10.18 14.75 4.69
CA GLU A 349 10.04 14.28 6.07
C GLU A 349 9.81 15.40 7.09
N ILE A 350 9.80 16.66 6.64
CA ILE A 350 9.65 17.81 7.54
C ILE A 350 8.18 18.21 7.59
N THR A 351 7.50 17.80 8.66
CA THR A 351 6.05 17.96 8.85
C THR A 351 5.58 19.42 8.92
N LEU A 352 6.51 20.38 9.17
CA LEU A 352 6.22 21.81 9.20
C LEU A 352 6.17 22.46 7.83
N THR A 353 6.63 21.78 6.77
CA THR A 353 6.58 22.36 5.43
C THR A 353 5.13 22.47 4.94
N PRO A 354 4.73 23.58 4.28
CA PRO A 354 3.37 23.77 3.80
C PRO A 354 2.93 22.69 2.81
N GLN A 355 3.84 22.17 1.99
CA GLN A 355 3.56 21.08 1.05
C GLN A 355 3.32 19.74 1.77
N TYR A 356 4.02 19.46 2.88
CA TYR A 356 3.72 18.29 3.71
C TYR A 356 2.32 18.41 4.36
N GLN A 357 1.99 19.58 4.88
CA GLN A 357 0.66 19.82 5.48
C GLN A 357 -0.46 19.69 4.45
N GLN A 358 -0.22 20.15 3.21
CA GLN A 358 -1.14 19.93 2.08
C GLN A 358 -1.32 18.43 1.80
N ALA A 359 -0.23 17.66 1.74
CA ALA A 359 -0.27 16.21 1.56
C ALA A 359 -0.98 15.49 2.72
N LEU A 360 -0.77 15.96 3.95
CA LEU A 360 -1.44 15.42 5.14
C LEU A 360 -2.95 15.63 5.06
N ALA A 361 -3.42 16.75 4.54
CA ALA A 361 -4.85 16.98 4.31
C ALA A 361 -5.42 15.99 3.30
N VAL A 362 -4.71 15.74 2.19
CA VAL A 362 -5.07 14.69 1.20
C VAL A 362 -5.17 13.32 1.86
N MET A 363 -4.20 12.94 2.67
CA MET A 363 -4.21 11.67 3.41
C MET A 363 -5.46 11.57 4.32
N ARG A 364 -5.81 12.63 5.04
CA ARG A 364 -7.00 12.64 5.92
C ARG A 364 -8.31 12.45 5.17
N LEU A 365 -8.45 13.07 4.02
CA LEU A 365 -9.62 12.88 3.16
C LEU A 365 -9.69 11.44 2.62
N ASN A 366 -8.53 10.88 2.22
CA ASN A 366 -8.48 9.49 1.77
C ASN A 366 -8.78 8.47 2.88
N GLU A 367 -8.34 8.71 4.12
CA GLU A 367 -8.69 7.87 5.28
C GLU A 367 -10.21 7.94 5.56
N ARG A 368 -10.82 9.13 5.49
CA ARG A 368 -12.28 9.26 5.62
C ARG A 368 -13.03 8.48 4.53
N ARG A 369 -12.55 8.55 3.29
CA ARG A 369 -13.09 7.76 2.18
C ARG A 369 -12.98 6.26 2.46
N TRP A 370 -11.81 5.82 2.95
CA TRP A 370 -11.56 4.41 3.29
C TRP A 370 -12.52 3.91 4.38
N ASP A 371 -12.79 4.70 5.41
CA ASP A 371 -13.74 4.37 6.47
C ASP A 371 -15.16 4.12 5.92
N ILE A 372 -15.59 4.89 4.92
CA ILE A 372 -16.89 4.70 4.27
C ILE A 372 -16.87 3.43 3.40
N GLU A 373 -15.83 3.25 2.58
CA GLU A 373 -15.67 2.08 1.72
C GLU A 373 -15.67 0.79 2.54
N ARG A 374 -15.03 0.78 3.72
CA ARG A 374 -15.04 -0.33 4.65
C ARG A 374 -16.46 -0.77 5.06
N GLN A 375 -17.36 0.18 5.25
CA GLN A 375 -18.75 -0.11 5.57
C GLN A 375 -19.47 -0.80 4.40
N PHE A 376 -19.15 -0.42 3.16
CA PHE A 376 -19.64 -1.16 1.98
C PHE A 376 -19.10 -2.59 1.93
N ARG A 377 -17.87 -2.83 2.39
CA ARG A 377 -17.32 -4.20 2.46
C ARG A 377 -18.01 -5.04 3.54
N GLU A 378 -18.36 -4.45 4.68
CA GLU A 378 -19.15 -5.12 5.72
C GLU A 378 -20.55 -5.52 5.19
N TYR A 379 -21.20 -4.63 4.44
CA TYR A 379 -22.46 -4.94 3.78
C TYR A 379 -22.29 -6.04 2.71
N ALA A 380 -21.24 -5.95 1.89
CA ALA A 380 -20.95 -6.97 0.88
C ALA A 380 -20.66 -8.33 1.51
N TRP A 381 -19.97 -8.38 2.67
CA TRP A 381 -19.80 -9.60 3.44
C TRP A 381 -21.14 -10.22 3.84
N CYS A 382 -22.09 -9.42 4.32
CA CYS A 382 -23.45 -9.93 4.63
C CYS A 382 -24.14 -10.52 3.39
N GLN A 383 -23.99 -9.86 2.24
CA GLN A 383 -24.60 -10.32 0.98
C GLN A 383 -23.98 -11.63 0.48
N HIS A 384 -22.66 -11.69 0.37
CA HIS A 384 -21.96 -12.81 -0.28
C HIS A 384 -21.53 -13.90 0.69
N GLY A 385 -21.15 -13.55 1.91
CA GLY A 385 -20.74 -14.50 2.95
C GLY A 385 -21.92 -15.16 3.69
N PHE A 386 -23.11 -14.54 3.68
CA PHE A 386 -24.26 -15.06 4.39
C PHE A 386 -25.52 -15.19 3.49
N PHE A 387 -26.08 -14.08 3.00
CA PHE A 387 -27.37 -14.12 2.30
C PHE A 387 -27.37 -14.90 0.99
N GLN A 388 -26.25 -14.96 0.28
CA GLN A 388 -26.13 -15.74 -0.94
C GLN A 388 -26.39 -17.23 -0.69
N GLN A 389 -25.93 -17.77 0.45
CA GLN A 389 -26.14 -19.17 0.84
C GLN A 389 -27.59 -19.42 1.27
N GLU A 390 -28.26 -18.41 1.83
CA GLU A 390 -29.64 -18.45 2.24
C GLU A 390 -30.64 -18.18 1.08
N GLY A 391 -30.15 -17.98 -0.16
CA GLY A 391 -30.99 -17.63 -1.30
C GLY A 391 -31.62 -16.23 -1.18
N LEU A 392 -31.00 -15.35 -0.41
CA LEU A 392 -31.50 -14.00 -0.10
C LEU A 392 -30.55 -12.89 -0.58
N LEU A 393 -29.65 -13.20 -1.52
CA LEU A 393 -28.74 -12.21 -2.08
C LEU A 393 -29.54 -10.97 -2.58
N ASN A 394 -29.14 -9.79 -2.11
CA ASN A 394 -29.79 -8.50 -2.42
C ASN A 394 -31.28 -8.39 -2.02
N ALA A 395 -31.78 -9.27 -1.18
CA ALA A 395 -33.20 -9.23 -0.75
C ALA A 395 -33.54 -7.93 -0.01
N ASN A 396 -32.66 -7.42 0.86
CA ASN A 396 -32.76 -6.11 1.53
C ASN A 396 -34.18 -5.79 2.07
N ASN A 397 -34.79 -6.73 2.79
CA ASN A 397 -36.16 -6.66 3.29
C ASN A 397 -36.31 -7.26 4.68
N ARG A 398 -37.51 -7.19 5.25
CA ARG A 398 -37.81 -7.72 6.59
C ARG A 398 -37.51 -9.23 6.73
N LYS A 399 -37.66 -10.01 5.65
CA LYS A 399 -37.34 -11.45 5.66
C LYS A 399 -35.83 -11.66 5.85
N ALA A 400 -35.00 -10.88 5.14
CA ALA A 400 -33.55 -10.96 5.28
C ALA A 400 -33.12 -10.60 6.71
N ILE A 401 -33.63 -9.49 7.28
CA ILE A 401 -33.35 -9.12 8.69
C ILE A 401 -33.73 -10.25 9.64
N LYS A 402 -34.92 -10.85 9.47
CA LYS A 402 -35.35 -11.94 10.33
C LYS A 402 -34.42 -13.15 10.24
N VAL A 403 -34.04 -13.58 9.03
CA VAL A 403 -33.10 -14.70 8.84
C VAL A 403 -31.74 -14.38 9.46
N MET A 404 -31.26 -13.14 9.35
CA MET A 404 -30.05 -12.67 10.01
C MET A 404 -30.19 -12.79 11.54
N ASP A 405 -31.24 -12.23 12.13
CA ASP A 405 -31.50 -12.24 13.57
C ASP A 405 -31.61 -13.67 14.14
N ASP A 406 -32.23 -14.59 13.42
CA ASP A 406 -32.37 -16.01 13.80
C ASP A 406 -31.01 -16.78 13.78
N ASN A 407 -29.94 -16.18 13.23
CA ASN A 407 -28.60 -16.80 13.12
C ASN A 407 -27.48 -16.06 13.88
N LEU A 408 -27.77 -14.96 14.58
CA LEU A 408 -26.74 -14.16 15.27
C LEU A 408 -25.95 -14.94 16.33
N ASP A 409 -26.62 -15.84 17.06
CA ASP A 409 -25.95 -16.62 18.11
C ASP A 409 -25.06 -17.75 17.55
N LYS A 410 -25.25 -18.11 16.27
CA LYS A 410 -24.48 -19.15 15.60
C LYS A 410 -23.25 -18.60 14.87
N ASN A 411 -23.22 -17.29 14.61
CA ASN A 411 -22.18 -16.66 13.81
C ASN A 411 -21.79 -15.27 14.37
N GLY A 412 -20.68 -15.22 15.09
CA GLY A 412 -20.18 -13.99 15.70
C GLY A 412 -19.83 -12.89 14.66
N TRP A 413 -19.42 -13.26 13.45
CA TRP A 413 -19.18 -12.33 12.36
C TRP A 413 -20.47 -11.67 11.87
N LEU A 414 -21.55 -12.45 11.81
CA LEU A 414 -22.88 -11.93 11.47
C LEU A 414 -23.37 -10.95 12.52
N LYS A 415 -23.21 -11.32 13.80
CA LYS A 415 -23.60 -10.48 14.94
C LYS A 415 -22.90 -9.12 14.90
N SER A 416 -21.60 -9.08 14.61
CA SER A 416 -20.84 -7.82 14.57
C SER A 416 -21.26 -6.90 13.40
N ARG A 417 -21.88 -7.43 12.35
CA ARG A 417 -22.30 -6.67 11.14
C ARG A 417 -23.80 -6.39 11.06
N ARG A 418 -24.55 -6.91 12.03
CA ARG A 418 -26.02 -6.82 12.00
C ARG A 418 -26.55 -5.39 11.87
N ASP A 419 -26.08 -4.49 12.67
CA ASP A 419 -26.54 -3.10 12.68
C ASP A 419 -26.10 -2.35 11.42
N ARG A 420 -24.88 -2.64 10.94
CA ARG A 420 -24.41 -2.11 9.66
C ARG A 420 -25.29 -2.57 8.50
N TYR A 421 -25.64 -3.85 8.45
CA TYR A 421 -26.54 -4.35 7.42
C TYR A 421 -27.92 -3.69 7.52
N ALA A 422 -28.49 -3.55 8.73
CA ALA A 422 -29.81 -2.94 8.93
C ALA A 422 -29.86 -1.48 8.44
N GLU A 423 -28.76 -0.74 8.54
CA GLU A 423 -28.63 0.60 7.98
C GLU A 423 -28.46 0.56 6.45
N MET A 424 -27.50 -0.24 5.98
CA MET A 424 -27.11 -0.27 4.57
C MET A 424 -28.01 -1.09 3.66
N MET A 425 -28.97 -1.85 4.18
CA MET A 425 -30.00 -2.48 3.35
C MET A 425 -30.86 -1.44 2.61
N HIS A 426 -30.92 -0.22 3.09
CA HIS A 426 -31.66 0.88 2.47
C HIS A 426 -30.85 1.51 1.33
N GLU A 427 -31.35 1.41 0.10
CA GLU A 427 -30.67 1.97 -1.08
C GLU A 427 -30.37 3.48 -0.97
N PRO A 428 -31.29 4.34 -0.44
CA PRO A 428 -30.97 5.78 -0.27
C PRO A 428 -29.75 6.02 0.64
N VAL A 429 -29.55 5.20 1.68
CA VAL A 429 -28.38 5.29 2.57
C VAL A 429 -27.11 4.98 1.78
N ARG A 430 -27.08 3.86 1.03
CA ARG A 430 -25.92 3.51 0.20
C ARG A 430 -25.62 4.59 -0.85
N LYS A 431 -26.64 5.17 -1.48
CA LYS A 431 -26.47 6.28 -2.44
C LYS A 431 -25.87 7.53 -1.78
N GLY A 432 -26.32 7.87 -0.58
CA GLY A 432 -25.78 9.00 0.18
C GLY A 432 -24.30 8.79 0.55
N MET A 433 -23.97 7.59 1.04
CA MET A 433 -22.57 7.23 1.38
C MET A 433 -21.65 7.21 0.13
N GLN A 434 -22.17 6.73 -1.01
CA GLN A 434 -21.41 6.77 -2.27
C GLN A 434 -21.15 8.22 -2.70
N ALA A 435 -22.16 9.09 -2.62
CA ALA A 435 -22.00 10.51 -2.94
C ALA A 435 -20.99 11.21 -1.99
N GLU A 436 -20.94 10.82 -0.71
CA GLU A 436 -19.91 11.32 0.22
C GLU A 436 -18.50 10.88 -0.22
N MET A 437 -18.32 9.60 -0.60
CA MET A 437 -17.02 9.13 -1.11
C MET A 437 -16.61 9.87 -2.39
N ASP A 438 -17.53 10.07 -3.32
CA ASP A 438 -17.27 10.78 -4.57
C ASP A 438 -16.87 12.24 -4.30
N ALA A 439 -17.55 12.91 -3.37
CA ALA A 439 -17.21 14.27 -2.95
C ALA A 439 -15.81 14.34 -2.30
N LEU A 440 -15.45 13.35 -1.48
CA LEU A 440 -14.11 13.27 -0.88
C LEU A 440 -13.03 13.11 -1.95
N VAL A 441 -13.23 12.23 -2.95
CA VAL A 441 -12.29 12.03 -4.06
C VAL A 441 -12.16 13.31 -4.89
N ASN A 442 -13.26 13.99 -5.21
CA ASN A 442 -13.23 15.27 -5.93
C ASN A 442 -12.45 16.33 -5.14
N THR A 443 -12.72 16.48 -3.84
CA THR A 443 -11.98 17.41 -2.97
C THR A 443 -10.48 17.08 -2.91
N ILE A 444 -10.11 15.81 -2.90
CA ILE A 444 -8.70 15.37 -2.96
C ILE A 444 -8.05 15.90 -4.24
N TYR A 445 -8.64 15.64 -5.42
CA TYR A 445 -8.06 16.04 -6.71
C TYR A 445 -8.15 17.54 -6.99
N GLU A 446 -8.96 18.29 -6.26
CA GLU A 446 -8.94 19.76 -6.23
C GLU A 446 -7.82 20.31 -5.35
N SER A 447 -7.55 19.66 -4.20
CA SER A 447 -6.63 20.17 -3.18
C SER A 447 -5.20 19.59 -3.25
N ASN A 448 -4.96 18.53 -4.02
CA ASN A 448 -3.67 17.85 -4.12
C ASN A 448 -2.69 18.53 -5.11
N LYS A 449 -3.10 19.57 -5.81
CA LYS A 449 -2.25 20.26 -6.79
C LYS A 449 -1.20 21.10 -6.07
N PRO A 450 0.10 20.86 -6.34
CA PRO A 450 1.14 21.68 -5.76
C PRO A 450 0.99 23.17 -6.14
N VAL A 451 1.33 24.04 -5.22
CA VAL A 451 1.31 25.49 -5.43
C VAL A 451 2.69 26.06 -5.25
N THR A 452 2.96 27.23 -5.88
CA THR A 452 4.22 27.95 -5.72
C THR A 452 4.46 28.29 -4.26
N ARG A 453 5.66 27.96 -3.74
CA ARG A 453 6.12 28.26 -2.39
C ARG A 453 7.26 29.26 -2.42
N HIS A 454 7.26 30.19 -1.46
CA HIS A 454 8.28 31.21 -1.33
C HIS A 454 9.34 30.81 -0.31
N PHE A 455 10.52 30.47 -0.78
CA PHE A 455 11.66 30.05 0.03
C PHE A 455 12.58 31.21 0.39
N VAL A 456 12.98 31.25 1.66
CA VAL A 456 13.98 32.21 2.15
C VAL A 456 15.00 31.46 3.00
N LEU A 457 16.27 31.50 2.58
CA LEU A 457 17.40 31.08 3.39
C LEU A 457 18.03 32.31 4.01
N ARG A 458 17.86 32.51 5.31
CA ARG A 458 18.39 33.66 6.07
C ARG A 458 19.62 33.24 6.85
N LYS A 459 20.75 33.90 6.62
CA LYS A 459 21.96 33.65 7.42
C LYS A 459 21.79 34.15 8.85
N ILE A 460 22.23 33.35 9.84
CA ILE A 460 22.19 33.66 11.28
C ILE A 460 23.59 33.65 11.88
#